data_fc0558024e6c4ab7333869759e9a8dfe
#
_entry.id   fc0558024e6c4ab7333869759e9a8dfe
#
_cell.length_a   1.000
_cell.length_b   1.000
_cell.length_c   1.000
_cell.angle_alpha   90.00
_cell.angle_beta   90.00
_cell.angle_gamma   90.00
#
_symmetry.space_group_name_H-M   'P 1'
#
loop_
_entity.id
_entity.type
_entity.pdbx_description
1 polymer ?
#
loop_
_entity_poly.entity_id
_entity_poly.type
_entity_poly.pdbx_seq_one_letter_code
_entity_poly.pdbx_strand_id
1 'polypeptide(L)'
;DCLLFYRMGDFYEMFFEDAEVASRALGITLTKRGKYLGRDVPLCGVPVIRAEEYLHKLIALGHRVAVCEQLEDPAEAKKRGSKSVVRRDVVRLVTPGTLTEDTLLDATRNNYLMAVARAKASDKDASRFALAWIDISTGEFRIAECDRAGLSAEIARIEPGEIIVSDALYADGGLVQLWRVLPAVTPLARDAFDGATAERRLSDFFAIATADSFGTLTRLELTAAAACVTYVERTQLGKRPPLSPPQREGNGASMAIDQATRANLELMRTLGGERRGSLIAAIAASRGLSPATPRQGRFVICLVARAGLHEPNREATKPWDYSWR
;
A
#
# COMPACT_ATOMS: atom_id res chain seq x y z
N ASP A 1 -3.78 13.85 -8.64
CA ASP A 1 -3.45 12.79 -9.60
C ASP A 1 -4.19 11.47 -9.32
N CYS A 2 -5.54 11.48 -9.39
CA CYS A 2 -6.41 10.31 -9.31
C CYS A 2 -7.35 10.32 -10.50
N LEU A 3 -7.68 9.15 -11.03
CA LEU A 3 -8.75 9.02 -12.02
C LEU A 3 -10.10 9.33 -11.33
N LEU A 4 -10.92 10.17 -11.94
CA LEU A 4 -12.20 10.57 -11.37
C LEU A 4 -13.34 9.71 -11.94
N PHE A 5 -13.91 8.84 -11.11
CA PHE A 5 -15.19 8.18 -11.39
C PHE A 5 -16.33 9.14 -11.04
N TYR A 6 -16.85 9.83 -12.04
CA TYR A 6 -17.88 10.85 -11.86
C TYR A 6 -19.26 10.31 -12.15
N ARG A 7 -20.11 10.20 -11.13
CA ARG A 7 -21.46 9.63 -11.25
C ARG A 7 -22.37 10.46 -12.15
N MET A 8 -22.83 9.84 -13.23
CA MET A 8 -23.79 10.40 -14.19
C MET A 8 -24.91 9.38 -14.46
N GLY A 9 -25.97 9.44 -13.64
CA GLY A 9 -27.07 8.45 -13.71
C GLY A 9 -26.56 7.03 -13.41
N ASP A 10 -26.69 6.12 -14.36
CA ASP A 10 -26.30 4.71 -14.21
C ASP A 10 -24.87 4.40 -14.61
N PHE A 11 -24.05 5.45 -14.86
CA PHE A 11 -22.66 5.32 -15.24
C PHE A 11 -21.75 6.15 -14.31
N TYR A 12 -20.50 5.68 -14.15
CA TYR A 12 -19.39 6.52 -13.79
C TYR A 12 -18.68 6.92 -15.08
N GLU A 13 -18.68 8.21 -15.37
CA GLU A 13 -18.03 8.80 -16.54
C GLU A 13 -16.67 9.39 -16.14
N MET A 14 -15.70 9.23 -17.02
CA MET A 14 -14.37 9.82 -16.94
C MET A 14 -14.16 10.74 -18.13
N PHE A 15 -13.49 11.86 -17.91
CA PHE A 15 -13.35 12.92 -18.90
C PHE A 15 -11.89 13.27 -19.13
N PHE A 16 -11.58 13.91 -20.28
CA PHE A 16 -10.27 14.41 -20.63
C PHE A 16 -9.19 13.33 -20.54
N GLU A 17 -8.07 13.63 -19.89
CA GLU A 17 -6.94 12.74 -19.73
C GLU A 17 -7.30 11.45 -18.98
N ASP A 18 -8.15 11.57 -17.95
CA ASP A 18 -8.66 10.41 -17.20
C ASP A 18 -9.39 9.42 -18.12
N ALA A 19 -10.17 9.92 -19.09
CA ALA A 19 -10.85 9.06 -20.05
C ALA A 19 -9.87 8.31 -20.95
N GLU A 20 -8.80 8.97 -21.40
CA GLU A 20 -7.79 8.35 -22.26
C GLU A 20 -7.01 7.28 -21.49
N VAL A 21 -6.62 7.56 -20.25
CA VAL A 21 -5.91 6.62 -19.38
C VAL A 21 -6.80 5.42 -19.05
N ALA A 22 -8.02 5.67 -18.57
CA ALA A 22 -8.94 4.61 -18.17
C ALA A 22 -9.40 3.74 -19.36
N SER A 23 -9.70 4.35 -20.52
CA SER A 23 -10.05 3.62 -21.73
C SER A 23 -8.98 2.61 -22.12
N ARG A 24 -7.70 3.05 -22.10
CA ARG A 24 -6.54 2.22 -22.42
C ARG A 24 -6.32 1.12 -21.39
N ALA A 25 -6.39 1.47 -20.10
CA ALA A 25 -6.18 0.54 -18.99
C ALA A 25 -7.26 -0.54 -18.89
N LEU A 26 -8.51 -0.16 -19.14
CA LEU A 26 -9.67 -1.06 -19.01
C LEU A 26 -10.07 -1.77 -20.32
N GLY A 27 -9.55 -1.31 -21.46
CA GLY A 27 -9.95 -1.81 -22.77
C GLY A 27 -11.40 -1.42 -23.15
N ILE A 28 -11.89 -0.27 -22.67
CA ILE A 28 -13.24 0.24 -22.96
C ILE A 28 -13.21 1.34 -24.02
N THR A 29 -14.36 1.55 -24.67
CA THR A 29 -14.47 2.50 -25.77
C THR A 29 -14.26 3.94 -25.31
N LEU A 30 -13.33 4.64 -25.97
CA LEU A 30 -13.18 6.09 -25.84
C LEU A 30 -14.12 6.78 -26.81
N THR A 31 -14.98 7.65 -26.30
CA THR A 31 -15.95 8.44 -27.07
C THR A 31 -15.69 9.94 -26.89
N LYS A 32 -16.61 10.78 -27.35
CA LYS A 32 -16.53 12.23 -27.26
C LYS A 32 -17.87 12.79 -26.81
N ARG A 33 -17.85 13.83 -25.96
CA ARG A 33 -19.06 14.50 -25.50
C ARG A 33 -18.87 16.01 -25.45
N GLY A 34 -19.43 16.68 -26.43
CA GLY A 34 -19.36 18.15 -26.51
C GLY A 34 -17.96 18.69 -26.83
N LYS A 35 -17.80 20.00 -26.71
CA LYS A 35 -16.54 20.70 -26.96
C LYS A 35 -16.18 21.59 -25.77
N TYR A 36 -14.90 21.61 -25.43
CA TYR A 36 -14.32 22.54 -24.46
C TYR A 36 -13.14 23.27 -25.12
N LEU A 37 -13.17 24.61 -25.08
CA LEU A 37 -12.18 25.46 -25.77
C LEU A 37 -11.95 25.09 -27.24
N GLY A 38 -13.04 24.72 -27.97
CA GLY A 38 -13.01 24.35 -29.38
C GLY A 38 -12.52 22.93 -29.67
N ARG A 39 -12.10 22.15 -28.67
CA ARG A 39 -11.66 20.75 -28.80
C ARG A 39 -12.73 19.81 -28.28
N ASP A 40 -12.84 18.63 -28.94
CA ASP A 40 -13.71 17.57 -28.45
C ASP A 40 -13.27 17.12 -27.05
N VAL A 41 -14.24 16.86 -26.17
CA VAL A 41 -13.97 16.33 -24.81
C VAL A 41 -13.97 14.81 -24.88
N PRO A 42 -12.80 14.14 -24.68
CA PRO A 42 -12.74 12.69 -24.56
C PRO A 42 -13.60 12.22 -23.39
N LEU A 43 -14.29 11.11 -23.56
CA LEU A 43 -15.17 10.49 -22.57
C LEU A 43 -15.08 8.99 -22.65
N CYS A 44 -14.98 8.31 -21.52
CA CYS A 44 -15.35 6.91 -21.39
C CYS A 44 -16.18 6.70 -20.12
N GLY A 45 -16.84 5.55 -19.99
CA GLY A 45 -17.68 5.31 -18.82
C GLY A 45 -17.87 3.83 -18.57
N VAL A 46 -18.17 3.52 -17.30
CA VAL A 46 -18.45 2.16 -16.83
C VAL A 46 -19.80 2.13 -16.13
N PRO A 47 -20.62 1.08 -16.35
CA PRO A 47 -21.89 0.93 -15.64
C PRO A 47 -21.68 0.83 -14.13
N VAL A 48 -22.50 1.51 -13.34
CA VAL A 48 -22.42 1.50 -11.87
C VAL A 48 -22.51 0.10 -11.31
N ILE A 49 -23.40 -0.73 -11.86
CA ILE A 49 -23.59 -2.13 -11.42
C ILE A 49 -22.33 -3.01 -11.58
N ARG A 50 -21.37 -2.58 -12.41
CA ARG A 50 -20.10 -3.27 -12.64
C ARG A 50 -18.89 -2.44 -12.26
N ALA A 51 -19.09 -1.31 -11.59
CA ALA A 51 -18.02 -0.37 -11.29
C ALA A 51 -16.90 -1.00 -10.45
N GLU A 52 -17.23 -1.90 -9.52
CA GLU A 52 -16.24 -2.57 -8.68
C GLU A 52 -15.26 -3.44 -9.48
N GLU A 53 -15.73 -4.14 -10.53
CA GLU A 53 -14.86 -4.92 -11.40
C GLU A 53 -13.82 -4.04 -12.13
N TYR A 54 -14.26 -2.88 -12.60
CA TYR A 54 -13.39 -1.92 -13.29
C TYR A 54 -12.44 -1.20 -12.31
N LEU A 55 -12.97 -0.87 -11.12
CA LEU A 55 -12.17 -0.32 -10.05
C LEU A 55 -11.04 -1.27 -9.65
N HIS A 56 -11.35 -2.55 -9.44
CA HIS A 56 -10.36 -3.58 -9.14
C HIS A 56 -9.25 -3.64 -10.21
N LYS A 57 -9.61 -3.60 -11.49
CA LYS A 57 -8.62 -3.60 -12.59
C LYS A 57 -7.71 -2.38 -12.56
N LEU A 58 -8.27 -1.18 -12.33
CA LEU A 58 -7.47 0.05 -12.24
C LEU A 58 -6.52 0.03 -11.05
N ILE A 59 -7.01 -0.41 -9.89
CA ILE A 59 -6.18 -0.53 -8.67
C ILE A 59 -5.07 -1.56 -8.86
N ALA A 60 -5.37 -2.71 -9.47
CA ALA A 60 -4.36 -3.73 -9.77
C ALA A 60 -3.27 -3.24 -10.73
N LEU A 61 -3.57 -2.25 -11.58
CA LEU A 61 -2.62 -1.56 -12.46
C LEU A 61 -1.88 -0.39 -11.75
N GLY A 62 -2.11 -0.18 -10.46
CA GLY A 62 -1.46 0.86 -9.66
C GLY A 62 -2.11 2.25 -9.77
N HIS A 63 -3.28 2.37 -10.41
CA HIS A 63 -4.00 3.63 -10.47
C HIS A 63 -4.73 3.93 -9.14
N ARG A 64 -4.91 5.21 -8.85
CA ARG A 64 -5.73 5.72 -7.75
C ARG A 64 -7.03 6.26 -8.33
N VAL A 65 -8.15 6.01 -7.66
CA VAL A 65 -9.48 6.38 -8.16
C VAL A 65 -10.24 7.16 -7.10
N ALA A 66 -10.72 8.36 -7.46
CA ALA A 66 -11.65 9.14 -6.67
C ALA A 66 -13.07 8.84 -7.15
N VAL A 67 -13.92 8.35 -6.26
CA VAL A 67 -15.34 8.05 -6.57
C VAL A 67 -16.19 9.23 -6.14
N CYS A 68 -16.81 9.87 -7.12
CA CYS A 68 -17.68 11.03 -6.94
C CYS A 68 -19.14 10.62 -7.14
N GLU A 69 -19.94 10.71 -6.07
CA GLU A 69 -21.34 10.33 -6.04
C GLU A 69 -22.30 11.52 -6.13
N GLN A 70 -23.51 11.23 -6.55
CA GLN A 70 -24.64 12.16 -6.46
C GLN A 70 -25.14 12.17 -5.01
N LEU A 71 -25.14 13.36 -4.38
CA LEU A 71 -25.57 13.54 -3.00
C LEU A 71 -27.05 13.88 -2.86
N GLU A 72 -27.77 14.05 -3.96
CA GLU A 72 -29.19 14.36 -3.98
C GLU A 72 -29.89 13.72 -5.17
N ASP A 73 -31.20 13.55 -5.05
CA ASP A 73 -32.02 13.10 -6.15
C ASP A 73 -32.06 14.16 -7.28
N PRO A 74 -31.86 13.76 -8.55
CA PRO A 74 -32.03 14.67 -9.68
C PRO A 74 -33.38 15.40 -9.72
N ALA A 75 -34.43 14.82 -9.19
CA ALA A 75 -35.75 15.46 -9.08
C ALA A 75 -35.74 16.63 -8.10
N GLU A 76 -34.99 16.55 -7.01
CA GLU A 76 -34.83 17.66 -6.06
C GLU A 76 -33.99 18.78 -6.65
N ALA A 77 -32.93 18.46 -7.37
CA ALA A 77 -32.15 19.45 -8.09
C ALA A 77 -33.03 20.24 -9.08
N LYS A 78 -33.93 19.59 -9.82
CA LYS A 78 -34.86 20.22 -10.76
C LYS A 78 -35.82 21.20 -10.07
N LYS A 79 -36.24 20.95 -8.82
CA LYS A 79 -37.09 21.89 -8.05
C LYS A 79 -36.42 23.24 -7.79
N ARG A 80 -35.09 23.31 -7.78
CA ARG A 80 -34.33 24.54 -7.63
C ARG A 80 -34.21 25.38 -8.91
N GLY A 81 -34.65 24.82 -10.04
CA GLY A 81 -34.67 25.49 -11.35
C GLY A 81 -34.15 24.59 -12.47
N SER A 82 -34.57 24.87 -13.71
CA SER A 82 -34.24 24.06 -14.88
C SER A 82 -32.73 23.99 -15.21
N LYS A 83 -31.93 24.93 -14.72
CA LYS A 83 -30.47 24.97 -14.90
C LYS A 83 -29.68 24.47 -13.66
N SER A 84 -30.39 23.96 -12.66
CA SER A 84 -29.76 23.46 -11.43
C SER A 84 -28.96 22.20 -11.69
N VAL A 85 -27.74 22.15 -11.17
CA VAL A 85 -26.86 20.98 -11.26
C VAL A 85 -27.06 20.11 -10.03
N VAL A 86 -27.13 18.80 -10.21
CA VAL A 86 -27.17 17.82 -9.11
C VAL A 86 -25.88 17.93 -8.30
N ARG A 87 -26.02 18.03 -6.98
CA ARG A 87 -24.88 18.11 -6.06
C ARG A 87 -24.13 16.80 -6.06
N ARG A 88 -22.81 16.89 -6.17
CA ARG A 88 -21.89 15.75 -6.17
C ARG A 88 -20.70 16.04 -5.29
N ASP A 89 -20.12 15.01 -4.71
CA ASP A 89 -18.88 15.11 -3.96
C ASP A 89 -18.11 13.82 -4.05
N VAL A 90 -16.80 13.89 -3.79
CA VAL A 90 -15.95 12.71 -3.68
C VAL A 90 -16.24 12.04 -2.34
N VAL A 91 -16.82 10.84 -2.40
CA VAL A 91 -17.22 10.08 -1.20
C VAL A 91 -16.21 9.00 -0.84
N ARG A 92 -15.30 8.68 -1.75
CA ARG A 92 -14.32 7.61 -1.58
C ARG A 92 -13.08 7.87 -2.43
N LEU A 93 -11.92 7.66 -1.84
CA LEU A 93 -10.64 7.68 -2.53
C LEU A 93 -10.01 6.29 -2.38
N VAL A 94 -9.90 5.56 -3.48
CA VAL A 94 -9.39 4.19 -3.50
C VAL A 94 -7.98 4.18 -4.06
N THR A 95 -7.05 3.61 -3.30
CA THR A 95 -5.64 3.48 -3.70
C THR A 95 -5.15 2.06 -3.43
N PRO A 96 -4.09 1.60 -4.11
CA PRO A 96 -3.62 0.22 -3.94
C PRO A 96 -3.25 -0.15 -2.50
N GLY A 97 -2.77 0.82 -1.70
CA GLY A 97 -2.33 0.59 -0.32
C GLY A 97 -3.38 0.88 0.75
N THR A 98 -4.54 1.44 0.37
CA THR A 98 -5.58 1.85 1.34
C THR A 98 -6.93 1.21 1.05
N LEU A 99 -6.92 -0.03 0.55
CA LEU A 99 -8.14 -0.80 0.32
C LEU A 99 -8.78 -1.20 1.65
N THR A 100 -10.10 -1.05 1.71
CA THR A 100 -10.93 -1.45 2.86
C THR A 100 -12.04 -2.43 2.48
N GLU A 101 -12.29 -2.58 1.19
CA GLU A 101 -13.34 -3.43 0.65
C GLU A 101 -12.86 -4.87 0.52
N ASP A 102 -13.58 -5.81 1.15
CA ASP A 102 -13.28 -7.25 1.09
C ASP A 102 -13.22 -7.78 -0.34
N THR A 103 -14.03 -7.22 -1.25
CA THR A 103 -14.06 -7.58 -2.67
C THR A 103 -12.81 -7.19 -3.44
N LEU A 104 -12.04 -6.21 -2.93
CA LEU A 104 -10.80 -5.71 -3.54
C LEU A 104 -9.54 -6.27 -2.87
N LEU A 105 -9.69 -6.88 -1.70
CA LEU A 105 -8.58 -7.45 -0.92
C LEU A 105 -8.34 -8.91 -1.30
N ASP A 106 -7.06 -9.27 -1.41
CA ASP A 106 -6.64 -10.68 -1.49
C ASP A 106 -6.53 -11.24 -0.07
N ALA A 107 -7.46 -12.11 0.32
CA ALA A 107 -7.49 -12.73 1.66
C ALA A 107 -6.22 -13.52 2.01
N THR A 108 -5.36 -13.82 1.02
CA THR A 108 -4.15 -14.61 1.22
C THR A 108 -2.90 -13.79 1.53
N ARG A 109 -2.98 -12.47 1.47
CA ARG A 109 -1.85 -11.56 1.73
C ARG A 109 -2.29 -10.27 2.40
N ASN A 110 -1.36 -9.63 3.08
CA ASN A 110 -1.57 -8.28 3.62
C ASN A 110 -1.59 -7.25 2.49
N ASN A 111 -2.35 -6.19 2.68
CA ASN A 111 -2.37 -5.04 1.78
C ASN A 111 -1.65 -3.85 2.44
N TYR A 112 -0.34 -3.81 2.29
CA TYR A 112 0.47 -2.79 2.95
C TYR A 112 0.55 -1.49 2.17
N LEU A 113 0.22 -0.37 2.84
CA LEU A 113 0.70 0.97 2.49
C LEU A 113 2.04 1.17 3.19
N MET A 114 3.08 1.54 2.45
CA MET A 114 4.41 1.82 3.00
C MET A 114 4.83 3.27 2.76
N ALA A 115 5.33 3.94 3.80
CA ALA A 115 6.03 5.20 3.66
C ALA A 115 7.54 4.98 3.74
N VAL A 116 8.29 5.65 2.85
CA VAL A 116 9.76 5.66 2.88
C VAL A 116 10.24 7.08 3.15
N ALA A 117 10.89 7.28 4.29
CA ALA A 117 11.55 8.53 4.66
C ALA A 117 13.07 8.37 4.58
N ARG A 118 13.79 9.45 4.22
CA ARG A 118 15.26 9.49 4.20
C ARG A 118 15.78 10.52 5.19
N ALA A 119 16.88 10.21 5.88
CA ALA A 119 17.60 11.16 6.70
C ALA A 119 17.99 12.40 5.88
N LYS A 120 18.00 13.59 6.52
CA LYS A 120 18.41 14.82 5.84
C LYS A 120 19.88 14.71 5.44
N ALA A 121 20.23 15.31 4.30
CA ALA A 121 21.61 15.30 3.78
C ALA A 121 22.65 15.92 4.74
N SER A 122 22.22 16.78 5.67
CA SER A 122 23.03 17.35 6.74
C SER A 122 23.31 16.41 7.91
N ASP A 123 22.57 15.30 8.01
CA ASP A 123 22.73 14.33 9.08
C ASP A 123 23.91 13.41 8.75
N LYS A 124 24.67 13.00 9.78
CA LYS A 124 25.78 12.03 9.63
C LYS A 124 25.36 10.72 8.99
N ASP A 125 24.05 10.41 9.05
CA ASP A 125 23.41 9.20 8.56
C ASP A 125 22.56 9.45 7.30
N ALA A 126 22.99 10.33 6.40
CA ALA A 126 22.26 10.70 5.19
C ALA A 126 21.91 9.52 4.26
N SER A 127 22.55 8.36 4.43
CA SER A 127 22.25 7.12 3.72
C SER A 127 21.17 6.24 4.40
N ARG A 128 20.64 6.66 5.56
CA ARG A 128 19.64 5.89 6.31
C ARG A 128 18.23 6.21 5.85
N PHE A 129 17.42 5.18 5.85
CA PHE A 129 15.99 5.22 5.52
C PHE A 129 15.17 4.65 6.66
N ALA A 130 14.00 5.23 6.91
CA ALA A 130 12.97 4.60 7.71
C ALA A 130 11.82 4.18 6.81
N LEU A 131 11.36 2.97 7.06
CA LEU A 131 10.20 2.35 6.44
C LEU A 131 9.11 2.24 7.50
N ALA A 132 7.93 2.73 7.20
CA ALA A 132 6.75 2.51 8.03
C ALA A 132 5.67 1.91 7.15
N TRP A 133 5.02 0.83 7.58
CA TRP A 133 3.96 0.21 6.79
C TRP A 133 2.78 -0.18 7.65
N ILE A 134 1.62 -0.03 7.07
CA ILE A 134 0.34 -0.30 7.70
C ILE A 134 -0.53 -1.18 6.80
N ASP A 135 -1.32 -2.03 7.42
CA ASP A 135 -2.42 -2.73 6.79
C ASP A 135 -3.72 -2.27 7.46
N ILE A 136 -4.54 -1.52 6.71
CA ILE A 136 -5.77 -0.93 7.25
C ILE A 136 -6.79 -2.03 7.61
N SER A 137 -6.78 -3.15 6.90
CA SER A 137 -7.73 -4.25 7.12
C SER A 137 -7.48 -5.02 8.41
N THR A 138 -6.21 -5.11 8.82
CA THR A 138 -5.81 -5.82 10.06
C THR A 138 -5.46 -4.90 11.21
N GLY A 139 -5.28 -3.60 10.93
CA GLY A 139 -4.79 -2.62 11.89
C GLY A 139 -3.30 -2.76 12.20
N GLU A 140 -2.55 -3.56 11.48
CA GLU A 140 -1.09 -3.74 11.68
C GLU A 140 -0.33 -2.47 11.31
N PHE A 141 0.61 -2.04 12.19
CA PHE A 141 1.49 -0.91 11.95
C PHE A 141 2.91 -1.24 12.40
N ARG A 142 3.84 -1.27 11.45
CA ARG A 142 5.25 -1.62 11.69
C ARG A 142 6.19 -0.55 11.18
N ILE A 143 7.39 -0.52 11.78
CA ILE A 143 8.46 0.40 11.43
C ILE A 143 9.79 -0.36 11.42
N ALA A 144 10.67 -0.01 10.49
CA ALA A 144 12.06 -0.45 10.46
C ALA A 144 12.96 0.64 9.89
N GLU A 145 14.25 0.60 10.24
CA GLU A 145 15.27 1.39 9.58
C GLU A 145 16.21 0.49 8.79
N CYS A 146 16.70 0.99 7.67
CA CYS A 146 17.71 0.33 6.86
C CYS A 146 18.68 1.35 6.25
N ASP A 147 19.80 0.87 5.75
CA ASP A 147 20.71 1.65 4.93
C ASP A 147 20.27 1.63 3.43
N ARG A 148 21.02 2.31 2.61
CA ARG A 148 20.78 2.36 1.17
C ARG A 148 20.88 0.99 0.50
N ALA A 149 21.77 0.14 0.97
CA ALA A 149 21.99 -1.20 0.40
C ALA A 149 20.82 -2.14 0.73
N GLY A 150 20.26 -2.06 1.93
CA GLY A 150 19.16 -2.87 2.41
C GLY A 150 17.77 -2.43 1.89
N LEU A 151 17.63 -1.19 1.38
CA LEU A 151 16.32 -0.63 1.04
C LEU A 151 15.50 -1.50 0.07
N SER A 152 16.11 -1.96 -1.01
CA SER A 152 15.40 -2.81 -2.01
C SER A 152 15.00 -4.16 -1.44
N ALA A 153 15.85 -4.75 -0.60
CA ALA A 153 15.58 -6.03 0.05
C ALA A 153 14.42 -5.92 1.05
N GLU A 154 14.37 -4.84 1.83
CA GLU A 154 13.27 -4.58 2.76
C GLU A 154 11.94 -4.33 2.04
N ILE A 155 11.92 -3.52 0.99
CA ILE A 155 10.73 -3.33 0.16
C ILE A 155 10.25 -4.67 -0.44
N ALA A 156 11.16 -5.45 -0.99
CA ALA A 156 10.84 -6.77 -1.54
C ALA A 156 10.35 -7.77 -0.48
N ARG A 157 10.83 -7.64 0.77
CA ARG A 157 10.39 -8.49 1.89
C ARG A 157 8.97 -8.17 2.33
N ILE A 158 8.61 -6.89 2.36
CA ILE A 158 7.32 -6.42 2.86
C ILE A 158 6.25 -6.56 1.78
N GLU A 159 6.62 -6.47 0.50
CA GLU A 159 5.72 -6.53 -0.67
C GLU A 159 4.54 -5.53 -0.55
N PRO A 160 4.79 -4.23 -0.38
CA PRO A 160 3.73 -3.25 -0.22
C PRO A 160 2.88 -3.15 -1.50
N GLY A 161 1.56 -2.96 -1.33
CA GLY A 161 0.64 -2.66 -2.42
C GLY A 161 0.84 -1.24 -2.96
N GLU A 162 1.26 -0.32 -2.09
CA GLU A 162 1.56 1.06 -2.46
C GLU A 162 2.70 1.61 -1.61
N ILE A 163 3.57 2.41 -2.23
CA ILE A 163 4.66 3.11 -1.54
C ILE A 163 4.46 4.62 -1.67
N ILE A 164 4.47 5.33 -0.56
CA ILE A 164 4.48 6.79 -0.54
C ILE A 164 5.87 7.32 -0.21
N VAL A 165 6.29 8.32 -0.96
CA VAL A 165 7.60 8.96 -0.82
C VAL A 165 7.45 10.48 -0.96
N SER A 166 8.42 11.26 -0.47
CA SER A 166 8.43 12.69 -0.77
C SER A 166 8.80 12.95 -2.24
N ASP A 167 8.27 14.04 -2.83
CA ASP A 167 8.63 14.47 -4.20
C ASP A 167 10.15 14.50 -4.41
N ALA A 168 10.89 15.00 -3.43
CA ALA A 168 12.35 15.07 -3.48
C ALA A 168 13.01 13.68 -3.51
N LEU A 169 12.45 12.70 -2.79
CA LEU A 169 12.96 11.33 -2.79
C LEU A 169 12.58 10.58 -4.07
N TYR A 170 11.39 10.86 -4.60
CA TYR A 170 10.94 10.32 -5.87
C TYR A 170 11.82 10.77 -7.05
N ALA A 171 12.23 12.04 -7.05
CA ALA A 171 13.09 12.63 -8.07
C ALA A 171 14.58 12.28 -7.92
N ASP A 172 14.98 11.55 -6.87
CA ASP A 172 16.38 11.18 -6.63
C ASP A 172 16.88 10.22 -7.71
N GLY A 173 17.86 10.67 -8.53
CA GLY A 173 18.41 9.89 -9.63
C GLY A 173 19.00 8.53 -9.24
N GLY A 174 19.50 8.39 -7.99
CA GLY A 174 19.99 7.13 -7.45
C GLY A 174 18.89 6.12 -7.10
N LEU A 175 17.61 6.55 -7.06
CA LEU A 175 16.47 5.71 -6.69
C LEU A 175 15.47 5.50 -7.83
N VAL A 176 15.58 6.25 -8.94
CA VAL A 176 14.64 6.18 -10.07
C VAL A 176 14.45 4.75 -10.60
N GLN A 177 15.53 3.97 -10.69
CA GLN A 177 15.44 2.60 -11.18
C GLN A 177 14.67 1.70 -10.21
N LEU A 178 14.79 1.93 -8.89
CA LEU A 178 14.02 1.22 -7.89
C LEU A 178 12.53 1.54 -8.00
N TRP A 179 12.19 2.81 -8.13
CA TRP A 179 10.78 3.23 -8.25
C TRP A 179 10.08 2.70 -9.51
N ARG A 180 10.82 2.57 -10.63
CA ARG A 180 10.26 2.08 -11.90
C ARG A 180 9.81 0.62 -11.90
N VAL A 181 10.41 -0.20 -11.06
CA VAL A 181 10.08 -1.65 -11.00
C VAL A 181 9.01 -1.96 -9.97
N LEU A 182 8.57 -0.98 -9.19
CA LEU A 182 7.55 -1.14 -8.15
C LEU A 182 6.16 -0.80 -8.71
N PRO A 183 5.12 -1.53 -8.28
CA PRO A 183 3.78 -1.46 -8.90
C PRO A 183 3.09 -0.10 -8.69
N ALA A 184 3.25 0.51 -7.52
CA ALA A 184 2.60 1.78 -7.19
C ALA A 184 3.50 2.60 -6.27
N VAL A 185 4.09 3.68 -6.80
CA VAL A 185 4.85 4.66 -6.01
C VAL A 185 4.19 6.02 -6.16
N THR A 186 3.76 6.56 -5.02
CA THR A 186 3.00 7.82 -4.94
C THR A 186 3.88 8.91 -4.35
N PRO A 187 4.33 9.90 -5.15
CA PRO A 187 5.01 11.07 -4.62
C PRO A 187 4.01 11.95 -3.85
N LEU A 188 4.45 12.46 -2.70
CA LEU A 188 3.69 13.39 -1.88
C LEU A 188 4.50 14.66 -1.66
N ALA A 189 3.79 15.76 -1.45
CA ALA A 189 4.40 17.03 -1.11
C ALA A 189 5.24 16.91 0.17
N ARG A 190 6.28 17.74 0.28
CA ARG A 190 7.30 17.69 1.34
C ARG A 190 6.73 17.80 2.75
N ASP A 191 5.62 18.48 2.93
CA ASP A 191 4.94 18.66 4.22
C ASP A 191 4.43 17.34 4.81
N ALA A 192 4.06 16.36 3.97
CA ALA A 192 3.68 15.02 4.42
C ALA A 192 4.83 14.32 5.16
N PHE A 193 6.08 14.64 4.81
CA PHE A 193 7.31 14.09 5.41
C PHE A 193 8.03 15.10 6.31
N ASP A 194 7.30 16.04 6.92
CA ASP A 194 7.90 16.98 7.86
C ASP A 194 8.12 16.34 9.23
N GLY A 195 9.39 16.09 9.57
CA GLY A 195 9.78 15.51 10.85
C GLY A 195 9.61 16.45 12.06
N ALA A 196 9.35 17.76 11.85
CA ALA A 196 9.11 18.67 12.96
C ALA A 196 7.68 18.53 13.52
N THR A 197 6.73 18.12 12.66
CA THR A 197 5.32 17.94 13.04
C THR A 197 4.93 16.46 13.18
N ALA A 198 5.86 15.53 12.91
CA ALA A 198 5.58 14.11 12.85
C ALA A 198 5.04 13.54 14.16
N GLU A 199 5.67 13.87 15.29
CA GLU A 199 5.24 13.42 16.61
C GLU A 199 3.82 13.89 16.93
N ARG A 200 3.53 15.18 16.73
CA ARG A 200 2.19 15.74 16.95
C ARG A 200 1.14 15.04 16.10
N ARG A 201 1.41 14.82 14.79
CA ARG A 201 0.46 14.15 13.89
C ARG A 201 0.15 12.72 14.33
N LEU A 202 1.14 11.98 14.82
CA LEU A 202 0.94 10.65 15.38
C LEU A 202 0.14 10.70 16.68
N SER A 203 0.49 11.60 17.61
CA SER A 203 -0.23 11.77 18.86
C SER A 203 -1.68 12.16 18.63
N ASP A 204 -1.96 13.07 17.69
CA ASP A 204 -3.30 13.46 17.29
C ASP A 204 -4.08 12.31 16.67
N PHE A 205 -3.43 11.49 15.83
CA PHE A 205 -4.08 10.33 15.19
C PHE A 205 -4.51 9.28 16.22
N PHE A 206 -3.64 8.95 17.16
CA PHE A 206 -3.89 7.92 18.19
C PHE A 206 -4.58 8.47 19.45
N ALA A 207 -4.89 9.76 19.49
CA ALA A 207 -5.47 10.47 20.64
C ALA A 207 -4.68 10.24 21.94
N ILE A 208 -3.35 10.33 21.89
CA ILE A 208 -2.43 10.19 23.02
C ILE A 208 -1.70 11.51 23.31
N ALA A 209 -1.24 11.69 24.55
CA ALA A 209 -0.59 12.92 24.97
C ALA A 209 0.81 13.08 24.39
N THR A 210 1.58 12.00 24.30
CA THR A 210 2.97 12.00 23.78
C THR A 210 3.28 10.73 23.01
N ALA A 211 4.22 10.81 22.07
CA ALA A 211 4.69 9.66 21.30
C ALA A 211 5.58 8.68 22.10
N ASP A 212 5.97 9.03 23.32
CA ASP A 212 6.71 8.14 24.24
C ASP A 212 5.97 6.81 24.49
N SER A 213 4.62 6.83 24.35
CA SER A 213 3.78 5.64 24.43
C SER A 213 4.11 4.59 23.37
N PHE A 214 4.78 4.97 22.28
CA PHE A 214 5.23 4.04 21.21
C PHE A 214 6.64 3.48 21.45
N GLY A 215 7.30 3.86 22.56
CA GLY A 215 8.71 3.59 22.82
C GLY A 215 9.64 4.62 22.16
N THR A 216 10.95 4.40 22.27
CA THR A 216 11.97 5.30 21.74
C THR A 216 12.09 5.18 20.22
N LEU A 217 11.21 5.87 19.47
CA LEU A 217 11.31 5.99 18.02
C LEU A 217 12.26 7.12 17.63
N THR A 218 13.06 6.91 16.58
CA THR A 218 13.90 7.98 16.02
C THR A 218 13.03 9.02 15.30
N ARG A 219 13.55 10.24 15.14
CA ARG A 219 12.85 11.27 14.36
C ARG A 219 12.55 10.81 12.93
N LEU A 220 13.41 9.99 12.35
CA LEU A 220 13.24 9.46 11.01
C LEU A 220 12.08 8.44 10.95
N GLU A 221 12.00 7.55 11.93
CA GLU A 221 10.89 6.60 12.09
C GLU A 221 9.56 7.32 12.32
N LEU A 222 9.53 8.32 13.19
CA LEU A 222 8.34 9.16 13.41
C LEU A 222 7.90 9.84 12.13
N THR A 223 8.83 10.32 11.30
CA THR A 223 8.52 10.96 10.00
C THR A 223 7.84 9.98 9.05
N ALA A 224 8.37 8.75 8.90
CA ALA A 224 7.77 7.73 8.05
C ALA A 224 6.38 7.31 8.56
N ALA A 225 6.25 7.09 9.87
CA ALA A 225 4.98 6.71 10.49
C ALA A 225 3.91 7.81 10.34
N ALA A 226 4.28 9.07 10.56
CA ALA A 226 3.39 10.20 10.40
C ALA A 226 2.93 10.40 8.95
N ALA A 227 3.80 10.12 7.97
CA ALA A 227 3.43 10.14 6.56
C ALA A 227 2.35 9.08 6.25
N CYS A 228 2.47 7.85 6.79
CA CYS A 228 1.45 6.81 6.65
C CYS A 228 0.09 7.28 7.19
N VAL A 229 0.01 7.69 8.45
CA VAL A 229 -1.28 8.08 9.05
C VAL A 229 -1.89 9.31 8.38
N THR A 230 -1.08 10.28 7.95
CA THR A 230 -1.56 11.45 7.21
C THR A 230 -2.15 11.03 5.85
N TYR A 231 -1.51 10.10 5.16
CA TYR A 231 -2.02 9.57 3.89
C TYR A 231 -3.34 8.81 4.08
N VAL A 232 -3.43 7.99 5.14
CA VAL A 232 -4.67 7.28 5.50
C VAL A 232 -5.80 8.25 5.79
N GLU A 233 -5.60 9.25 6.63
CA GLU A 233 -6.64 10.27 6.92
C GLU A 233 -7.12 10.95 5.64
N ARG A 234 -6.20 11.27 4.73
CA ARG A 234 -6.53 11.87 3.43
C ARG A 234 -7.34 10.93 2.54
N THR A 235 -6.94 9.66 2.42
CA THR A 235 -7.61 8.68 1.56
C THR A 235 -8.93 8.19 2.14
N GLN A 236 -9.04 8.17 3.47
CA GLN A 236 -10.27 7.81 4.19
C GLN A 236 -11.19 9.03 4.46
N LEU A 237 -10.93 10.18 3.81
CA LEU A 237 -11.72 11.40 3.92
C LEU A 237 -11.91 11.87 5.37
N GLY A 238 -10.84 11.87 6.15
CA GLY A 238 -10.82 12.25 7.55
C GLY A 238 -11.28 11.17 8.54
N LYS A 239 -11.69 10.01 8.06
CA LYS A 239 -11.96 8.86 8.94
C LYS A 239 -10.64 8.24 9.39
N ARG A 240 -10.58 7.81 10.66
CA ARG A 240 -9.42 7.14 11.24
C ARG A 240 -9.74 5.66 11.43
N PRO A 241 -9.20 4.77 10.59
CA PRO A 241 -9.35 3.34 10.82
C PRO A 241 -8.62 2.94 12.11
N PRO A 242 -9.07 1.87 12.79
CA PRO A 242 -8.42 1.38 13.99
C PRO A 242 -7.07 0.76 13.65
N LEU A 243 -5.99 1.50 13.88
CA LEU A 243 -4.62 1.02 13.74
C LEU A 243 -4.04 0.70 15.12
N SER A 244 -3.22 -0.34 15.19
CA SER A 244 -2.38 -0.61 16.35
C SER A 244 -1.29 0.47 16.44
N PRO A 245 -0.80 0.79 17.65
CA PRO A 245 0.38 1.64 17.80
C PRO A 245 1.56 1.12 16.97
N PRO A 246 2.38 2.01 16.39
CA PRO A 246 3.52 1.62 15.59
C PRO A 246 4.53 0.79 16.40
N GLN A 247 4.93 -0.34 15.85
CA GLN A 247 5.88 -1.26 16.49
C GLN A 247 7.15 -1.38 15.65
N ARG A 248 8.29 -1.15 16.27
CA ARG A 248 9.58 -1.37 15.60
C ARG A 248 9.82 -2.87 15.38
N GLU A 249 10.16 -3.26 14.16
CA GLU A 249 10.74 -4.59 13.91
C GLU A 249 12.19 -4.61 14.39
N GLY A 250 12.52 -5.65 15.17
CA GLY A 250 13.89 -5.83 15.67
C GLY A 250 14.88 -6.06 14.52
N ASN A 251 16.01 -5.35 14.55
CA ASN A 251 17.10 -5.57 13.61
C ASN A 251 17.60 -7.02 13.76
N GLY A 252 17.72 -7.73 12.64
CA GLY A 252 18.18 -9.12 12.62
C GLY A 252 17.10 -10.18 12.86
N ALA A 253 15.83 -9.79 12.95
CA ALA A 253 14.72 -10.75 13.06
C ALA A 253 14.47 -11.54 11.75
N SER A 254 15.01 -11.09 10.62
CA SER A 254 14.91 -11.75 9.33
C SER A 254 16.21 -11.69 8.55
N MET A 255 16.47 -12.72 7.72
CA MET A 255 17.59 -12.74 6.79
C MET A 255 17.34 -11.71 5.67
N ALA A 256 18.32 -10.88 5.36
CA ALA A 256 18.27 -10.00 4.19
C ALA A 256 18.42 -10.83 2.92
N ILE A 257 17.37 -10.91 2.11
CA ILE A 257 17.35 -11.61 0.83
C ILE A 257 16.93 -10.59 -0.22
N ASP A 258 17.78 -10.32 -1.20
CA ASP A 258 17.49 -9.38 -2.28
C ASP A 258 16.34 -9.88 -3.18
N GLN A 259 15.76 -8.96 -3.95
CA GLN A 259 14.59 -9.24 -4.78
C GLN A 259 14.86 -10.34 -5.83
N ALA A 260 16.03 -10.34 -6.47
CA ALA A 260 16.37 -11.34 -7.50
C ALA A 260 16.51 -12.72 -6.88
N THR A 261 17.19 -12.83 -5.74
CA THR A 261 17.31 -14.09 -4.99
C THR A 261 15.95 -14.58 -4.51
N ARG A 262 15.05 -13.70 -4.03
CA ARG A 262 13.67 -14.09 -3.66
C ARG A 262 12.90 -14.67 -4.84
N ALA A 263 12.99 -14.03 -6.01
CA ALA A 263 12.34 -14.51 -7.22
C ALA A 263 12.93 -15.84 -7.70
N ASN A 264 14.25 -15.96 -7.77
CA ASN A 264 14.94 -17.17 -8.23
C ASN A 264 14.73 -18.39 -7.31
N LEU A 265 14.61 -18.14 -6.00
CA LEU A 265 14.29 -19.20 -5.02
C LEU A 265 12.79 -19.49 -4.95
N GLU A 266 11.97 -18.78 -5.71
CA GLU A 266 10.50 -18.92 -5.69
C GLU A 266 9.92 -18.92 -4.26
N LEU A 267 10.42 -18.03 -3.40
CA LEU A 267 10.09 -18.07 -1.97
C LEU A 267 8.59 -17.88 -1.74
N MET A 268 8.00 -16.85 -2.34
CA MET A 268 6.60 -16.47 -2.15
C MET A 268 5.72 -16.81 -3.36
N ARG A 269 6.31 -16.79 -4.56
CA ARG A 269 5.66 -17.06 -5.83
C ARG A 269 6.61 -17.81 -6.75
N THR A 270 6.05 -18.63 -7.64
CA THR A 270 6.81 -19.26 -8.74
C THR A 270 7.27 -18.22 -9.76
N LEU A 271 8.19 -18.55 -10.63
CA LEU A 271 8.59 -17.71 -11.78
C LEU A 271 7.40 -17.36 -12.67
N GLY A 272 6.36 -18.17 -12.71
CA GLY A 272 5.09 -17.89 -13.40
C GLY A 272 4.15 -16.95 -12.64
N GLY A 273 4.54 -16.45 -11.46
CA GLY A 273 3.75 -15.52 -10.65
C GLY A 273 2.74 -16.18 -9.70
N GLU A 274 2.59 -17.49 -9.75
CA GLU A 274 1.64 -18.26 -8.95
C GLU A 274 2.17 -18.46 -7.52
N ARG A 275 1.28 -18.36 -6.53
CA ARG A 275 1.63 -18.70 -5.14
C ARG A 275 1.74 -20.19 -4.93
N ARG A 276 0.85 -20.95 -5.57
CA ARG A 276 0.87 -22.40 -5.54
C ARG A 276 2.15 -22.92 -6.23
N GLY A 277 2.90 -23.77 -5.55
CA GLY A 277 4.20 -24.26 -6.03
C GLY A 277 5.39 -23.47 -5.50
N SER A 278 5.18 -22.32 -4.85
CA SER A 278 6.27 -21.59 -4.17
C SER A 278 6.79 -22.38 -2.96
N LEU A 279 8.01 -22.04 -2.52
CA LEU A 279 8.64 -22.67 -1.35
C LEU A 279 7.76 -22.55 -0.10
N ILE A 280 7.18 -21.38 0.15
CA ILE A 280 6.30 -21.18 1.31
C ILE A 280 5.02 -22.00 1.22
N ALA A 281 4.44 -22.16 0.04
CA ALA A 281 3.25 -22.99 -0.16
C ALA A 281 3.57 -24.49 0.05
N ALA A 282 4.72 -24.94 -0.41
CA ALA A 282 5.17 -26.32 -0.19
C ALA A 282 5.38 -26.63 1.30
N ILE A 283 6.03 -25.71 2.04
CA ILE A 283 6.26 -25.87 3.48
C ILE A 283 4.93 -25.81 4.26
N ALA A 284 4.02 -24.90 3.91
CA ALA A 284 2.71 -24.83 4.52
C ALA A 284 1.92 -26.14 4.32
N ALA A 285 1.90 -26.66 3.09
CA ALA A 285 1.24 -27.92 2.76
C ALA A 285 1.82 -29.11 3.51
N SER A 286 3.16 -29.20 3.64
CA SER A 286 3.83 -30.28 4.38
C SER A 286 3.51 -30.30 5.87
N ARG A 287 3.05 -29.19 6.43
CA ARG A 287 2.67 -29.05 7.85
C ARG A 287 1.16 -29.05 8.08
N GLY A 288 0.36 -29.33 7.07
CA GLY A 288 -1.11 -29.28 7.15
C GLY A 288 -1.66 -27.88 7.41
N LEU A 289 -0.86 -26.84 7.14
CA LEU A 289 -1.27 -25.45 7.31
C LEU A 289 -1.93 -24.95 6.03
N SER A 290 -3.09 -24.30 6.16
CA SER A 290 -3.71 -23.64 5.02
C SER A 290 -2.82 -22.48 4.53
N PRO A 291 -2.51 -22.36 3.23
CA PRO A 291 -1.75 -21.24 2.71
C PRO A 291 -2.47 -19.88 2.81
N ALA A 292 -3.71 -19.88 3.31
CA ALA A 292 -4.62 -18.71 3.32
C ALA A 292 -4.39 -17.72 4.47
N THR A 293 -3.50 -17.99 5.45
CA THR A 293 -3.35 -17.10 6.60
C THR A 293 -2.04 -16.30 6.52
N PRO A 294 -2.05 -14.97 6.39
CA PRO A 294 -0.86 -14.12 6.28
C PRO A 294 0.14 -14.27 7.44
N ARG A 295 -0.37 -14.50 8.66
CA ARG A 295 0.44 -14.73 9.86
C ARG A 295 1.31 -15.98 9.79
N GLN A 296 0.87 -17.03 9.08
CA GLN A 296 1.59 -18.29 8.98
C GLN A 296 2.77 -18.22 7.99
N GLY A 297 2.68 -17.39 6.95
CA GLY A 297 3.78 -17.16 6.01
C GLY A 297 5.03 -16.56 6.67
N ARG A 298 4.86 -15.62 7.57
CA ARG A 298 5.96 -15.04 8.36
C ARG A 298 6.62 -16.06 9.30
N PHE A 299 5.82 -16.88 9.95
CA PHE A 299 6.31 -17.90 10.88
C PHE A 299 7.16 -18.96 10.18
N VAL A 300 6.78 -19.35 8.97
CA VAL A 300 7.49 -20.35 8.17
C VAL A 300 8.82 -19.81 7.66
N ILE A 301 8.90 -18.56 7.21
CA ILE A 301 10.16 -17.93 6.77
C ILE A 301 11.15 -17.81 7.94
N CYS A 302 10.69 -17.40 9.12
CA CYS A 302 11.54 -17.36 10.32
C CYS A 302 12.05 -18.75 10.74
N LEU A 303 11.27 -19.80 10.53
CA LEU A 303 11.66 -21.17 10.87
C LEU A 303 12.70 -21.74 9.89
N VAL A 304 12.57 -21.44 8.59
CA VAL A 304 13.56 -21.86 7.57
C VAL A 304 14.89 -21.13 7.78
N ALA A 305 14.85 -19.82 8.10
CA ALA A 305 16.06 -19.07 8.43
C ALA A 305 16.77 -19.59 9.69
N ARG A 306 16.03 -20.05 10.71
CA ARG A 306 16.60 -20.68 11.92
C ARG A 306 17.13 -22.08 11.68
N ALA A 307 16.50 -22.87 10.82
CA ALA A 307 16.96 -24.24 10.52
C ALA A 307 18.26 -24.27 9.70
N GLY A 308 18.53 -23.22 8.89
CA GLY A 308 19.76 -23.10 8.10
C GLY A 308 20.98 -22.59 8.86
N LEU A 309 20.83 -22.14 10.12
CA LEU A 309 21.92 -21.60 10.93
C LEU A 309 22.45 -22.56 12.00
N HIS A 310 21.97 -23.82 12.03
CA HIS A 310 22.53 -24.82 12.92
C HIS A 310 23.52 -25.68 12.12
N GLU A 311 24.80 -25.33 12.15
CA GLU A 311 25.87 -26.29 11.91
C GLU A 311 25.70 -27.47 12.90
N PRO A 312 25.77 -28.71 12.46
CA PRO A 312 25.66 -29.84 13.37
C PRO A 312 26.93 -29.90 14.22
N ASN A 313 26.82 -29.44 15.46
CA ASN A 313 27.80 -29.77 16.48
C ASN A 313 27.76 -31.31 16.68
N ARG A 314 28.82 -31.98 16.27
CA ARG A 314 28.99 -33.41 16.33
C ARG A 314 29.23 -33.89 17.76
N GLU A 315 28.28 -33.68 18.66
CA GLU A 315 28.26 -34.38 19.96
C GLU A 315 26.93 -34.08 20.67
N ALA A 316 25.85 -34.74 20.29
CA ALA A 316 24.72 -35.05 21.18
C ALA A 316 23.78 -36.09 20.53
N THR A 317 24.11 -37.32 20.65
CA THR A 317 23.18 -38.48 20.50
C THR A 317 22.23 -38.50 21.69
N LYS A 318 21.08 -37.86 21.60
CA LYS A 318 19.86 -38.19 22.39
C LYS A 318 18.63 -37.96 21.52
N PRO A 319 17.71 -38.91 21.44
CA PRO A 319 16.48 -38.79 20.69
C PRO A 319 15.53 -37.80 21.35
N TRP A 320 14.90 -36.94 20.54
CA TRP A 320 13.89 -35.97 20.98
C TRP A 320 12.59 -36.69 21.33
N ASP A 321 12.19 -36.58 22.57
CA ASP A 321 10.90 -37.03 23.08
C ASP A 321 9.81 -35.98 22.79
N TYR A 322 8.85 -36.36 21.92
CA TYR A 322 7.70 -35.52 21.59
C TYR A 322 6.50 -35.93 22.43
N SER A 323 6.46 -35.47 23.67
CA SER A 323 5.22 -35.56 24.45
C SER A 323 4.63 -34.14 24.61
N TRP A 324 3.68 -33.81 23.78
CA TRP A 324 2.77 -32.69 24.01
C TRP A 324 1.50 -33.21 24.66
N ARG A 325 1.24 -32.80 25.89
CA ARG A 325 -0.09 -32.78 26.48
C ARG A 325 -0.63 -31.35 26.42
#